data_d5f66a04fc94b72219e5d5e19adfe18a
#
_entry.id   d5f66a04fc94b72219e5d5e19adfe18a
#
_cell.length_a   1.000
_cell.length_b   1.000
_cell.length_c   1.000
_cell.angle_alpha   90.00
_cell.angle_beta   90.00
_cell.angle_gamma   90.00
#
_symmetry.space_group_name_H-M   'P 1'
#
loop_
_entity.id
_entity.type
_entity.pdbx_description
1 polymer ?
#
loop_
_entity_poly.entity_id
_entity_poly.type
_entity_poly.pdbx_seq_one_letter_code
_entity_poly.pdbx_strand_id
1 'polypeptide(L)'
;MAFDVERLLRLWTDPLPTDDAAAAAAFGELYTDPVTVNGTPLPVSDLVGRARVLQGALERPEREVLAVADAGDSVAVAFRLAGRQVGPLDTPAGRLPPTGEWMDVRIIDVLTLSDGRVTAIRMVADWLPALAAAGALRIPEG
;
A
#
# COMPACT_ATOMS: atom_id res chain seq x y z
N MET A 1 -10.83 20.72 6.71
CA MET A 1 -9.51 20.22 7.11
C MET A 1 -9.00 19.23 6.08
N ALA A 2 -7.71 19.31 5.79
CA ALA A 2 -7.08 18.38 4.84
C ALA A 2 -7.02 16.95 5.43
N PHE A 3 -7.19 15.94 4.57
CA PHE A 3 -7.01 14.56 4.96
C PHE A 3 -5.54 14.29 5.29
N ASP A 4 -5.29 13.58 6.40
CA ASP A 4 -3.94 13.30 6.86
C ASP A 4 -3.34 12.07 6.13
N VAL A 5 -2.71 12.33 4.99
CA VAL A 5 -2.07 11.31 4.15
C VAL A 5 -0.94 10.60 4.91
N GLU A 6 -0.14 11.35 5.68
CA GLU A 6 0.97 10.74 6.43
C GLU A 6 0.47 9.74 7.47
N ARG A 7 -0.63 10.05 8.16
CA ARG A 7 -1.23 9.14 9.12
C ARG A 7 -1.71 7.86 8.43
N LEU A 8 -2.30 7.99 7.24
CA LEU A 8 -2.76 6.83 6.47
C LEU A 8 -1.57 5.96 6.07
N LEU A 9 -0.50 6.55 5.54
CA LEU A 9 0.68 5.79 5.10
C LEU A 9 1.38 5.10 6.26
N ARG A 10 1.38 5.70 7.46
CA ARG A 10 1.97 5.08 8.65
C ARG A 10 1.29 3.75 9.02
N LEU A 11 -0.01 3.60 8.75
CA LEU A 11 -0.69 2.32 8.99
C LEU A 11 -0.06 1.16 8.19
N TRP A 12 0.49 1.47 7.02
CA TRP A 12 1.06 0.47 6.12
C TRP A 12 2.54 0.20 6.37
N THR A 13 3.27 1.16 6.90
CA THR A 13 4.73 1.08 7.03
C THR A 13 5.23 0.93 8.46
N ASP A 14 4.51 1.46 9.44
CA ASP A 14 4.89 1.37 10.85
C ASP A 14 4.34 0.08 11.48
N PRO A 15 5.00 -0.47 12.49
CA PRO A 15 4.53 -1.69 13.13
C PRO A 15 3.08 -1.57 13.63
N LEU A 16 2.26 -2.57 13.29
CA LEU A 16 0.89 -2.68 13.75
C LEU A 16 0.81 -3.39 15.10
N PRO A 17 -0.25 -3.14 15.89
CA PRO A 17 -0.53 -3.99 17.06
C PRO A 17 -0.56 -5.47 16.67
N THR A 18 -0.05 -6.34 17.51
CA THR A 18 -0.07 -7.78 17.27
C THR A 18 -1.48 -8.36 17.36
N ASP A 19 -2.33 -7.74 18.18
CA ASP A 19 -3.74 -8.08 18.27
C ASP A 19 -4.49 -7.61 17.01
N ASP A 20 -5.13 -8.53 16.30
CA ASP A 20 -5.82 -8.23 15.05
C ASP A 20 -7.00 -7.27 15.25
N ALA A 21 -7.72 -7.36 16.36
CA ALA A 21 -8.82 -6.45 16.66
C ALA A 21 -8.31 -5.01 16.85
N ALA A 22 -7.18 -4.83 17.53
CA ALA A 22 -6.57 -3.50 17.72
C ALA A 22 -6.05 -2.94 16.40
N ALA A 23 -5.44 -3.77 15.55
CA ALA A 23 -4.99 -3.36 14.22
C ALA A 23 -6.16 -2.95 13.34
N ALA A 24 -7.25 -3.74 13.33
CA ALA A 24 -8.47 -3.40 12.59
C ALA A 24 -9.11 -2.10 13.09
N ALA A 25 -9.10 -1.85 14.39
CA ALA A 25 -9.62 -0.61 14.96
C ALA A 25 -8.82 0.61 14.48
N ALA A 26 -7.49 0.49 14.40
CA ALA A 26 -6.62 1.56 13.88
C ALA A 26 -6.95 1.86 12.40
N PHE A 27 -7.12 0.84 11.57
CA PHE A 27 -7.54 1.01 10.18
C PHE A 27 -8.95 1.61 10.08
N GLY A 28 -9.87 1.18 10.92
CA GLY A 28 -11.26 1.65 10.94
C GLY A 28 -11.42 3.13 11.29
N GLU A 29 -10.40 3.77 11.86
CA GLU A 29 -10.40 5.22 12.07
C GLU A 29 -10.23 5.99 10.75
N LEU A 30 -9.59 5.40 9.75
CA LEU A 30 -9.30 6.05 8.47
C LEU A 30 -10.04 5.44 7.28
N TYR A 31 -10.49 4.21 7.38
CA TYR A 31 -11.20 3.49 6.32
C TYR A 31 -12.58 3.07 6.78
N THR A 32 -13.55 3.07 5.87
CA THR A 32 -14.84 2.41 6.12
C THR A 32 -14.69 0.90 6.03
N ASP A 33 -15.61 0.16 6.63
CA ASP A 33 -15.64 -1.30 6.58
C ASP A 33 -17.00 -1.76 6.01
N PRO A 34 -17.06 -2.28 4.78
CA PRO A 34 -15.96 -2.50 3.86
C PRO A 34 -15.45 -1.22 3.19
N VAL A 35 -14.26 -1.31 2.63
CA VAL A 35 -13.69 -0.29 1.74
C VAL A 35 -13.54 -0.92 0.35
N THR A 36 -13.84 -0.14 -0.70
CA THR A 36 -13.72 -0.64 -2.08
C THR A 36 -12.32 -0.35 -2.61
N VAL A 37 -11.62 -1.40 -3.03
CA VAL A 37 -10.26 -1.30 -3.58
C VAL A 37 -10.29 -1.76 -5.03
N ASN A 38 -10.04 -0.84 -5.95
CA ASN A 38 -10.08 -1.11 -7.40
C ASN A 38 -11.37 -1.83 -7.83
N GLY A 39 -12.51 -1.38 -7.29
CA GLY A 39 -13.82 -1.92 -7.63
C GLY A 39 -14.28 -3.14 -6.80
N THR A 40 -13.43 -3.68 -5.93
CA THR A 40 -13.77 -4.83 -5.09
C THR A 40 -13.95 -4.41 -3.64
N PRO A 41 -15.11 -4.66 -3.01
CA PRO A 41 -15.29 -4.43 -1.59
C PRO A 41 -14.43 -5.38 -0.77
N LEU A 42 -13.68 -4.84 0.16
CA LEU A 42 -12.82 -5.62 1.06
C LEU A 42 -13.13 -5.24 2.51
N PRO A 43 -13.22 -6.22 3.42
CA PRO A 43 -13.28 -5.89 4.84
C PRO A 43 -11.95 -5.29 5.32
N VAL A 44 -12.02 -4.45 6.35
CA VAL A 44 -10.82 -3.82 6.92
C VAL A 44 -9.80 -4.87 7.38
N SER A 45 -10.25 -6.04 7.83
CA SER A 45 -9.36 -7.15 8.18
C SER A 45 -8.44 -7.59 7.03
N ASP A 46 -8.91 -7.50 5.78
CA ASP A 46 -8.07 -7.79 4.61
C ASP A 46 -6.98 -6.74 4.43
N LEU A 47 -7.27 -5.47 4.71
CA LEU A 47 -6.26 -4.41 4.66
C LEU A 47 -5.18 -4.65 5.72
N VAL A 48 -5.57 -5.04 6.92
CA VAL A 48 -4.63 -5.41 7.99
C VAL A 48 -3.72 -6.55 7.53
N GLY A 49 -4.30 -7.60 6.93
CA GLY A 49 -3.52 -8.72 6.40
C GLY A 49 -2.50 -8.30 5.35
N ARG A 50 -2.92 -7.45 4.42
CA ARG A 50 -2.03 -6.91 3.37
C ARG A 50 -0.92 -6.04 3.95
N ALA A 51 -1.22 -5.21 4.96
CA ALA A 51 -0.22 -4.40 5.63
C ALA A 51 0.81 -5.26 6.37
N ARG A 52 0.37 -6.34 7.03
CA ARG A 52 1.29 -7.28 7.69
C ARG A 52 2.21 -7.98 6.69
N VAL A 53 1.69 -8.38 5.52
CA VAL A 53 2.52 -8.95 4.44
C VAL A 53 3.56 -7.94 3.98
N LEU A 54 3.16 -6.70 3.75
CA LEU A 54 4.07 -5.64 3.31
C LEU A 54 5.16 -5.38 4.34
N GLN A 55 4.80 -5.29 5.62
CA GLN A 55 5.75 -5.03 6.71
C GLN A 55 6.71 -6.20 6.92
N GLY A 56 6.27 -7.43 6.67
CA GLY A 56 7.13 -8.61 6.69
C GLY A 56 8.00 -8.74 5.46
N ALA A 57 7.57 -8.15 4.33
CA ALA A 57 8.30 -8.24 3.07
C ALA A 57 9.47 -7.25 2.97
N LEU A 58 9.35 -6.09 3.59
CA LEU A 58 10.36 -5.03 3.47
C LEU A 58 11.01 -4.76 4.82
N GLU A 59 12.34 -4.81 4.83
CA GLU A 59 13.14 -4.42 5.99
C GLU A 59 13.27 -2.90 6.00
N ARG A 60 12.89 -2.27 7.14
CA ARG A 60 12.96 -0.82 7.34
C ARG A 60 12.32 -0.05 6.18
N PRO A 61 11.02 -0.25 5.90
CA PRO A 61 10.40 0.40 4.76
C PRO A 61 10.49 1.92 4.87
N GLU A 62 10.84 2.55 3.75
CA GLU A 62 10.86 3.99 3.59
C GLU A 62 9.64 4.41 2.78
N ARG A 63 9.03 5.53 3.15
CA ARG A 63 7.96 6.15 2.39
C ARG A 63 8.27 7.61 2.13
N GLU A 64 7.88 8.08 0.97
CA GLU A 64 8.04 9.48 0.59
C GLU A 64 6.80 9.92 -0.16
N VAL A 65 6.14 10.96 0.32
CA VAL A 65 5.02 11.58 -0.39
C VAL A 65 5.60 12.48 -1.48
N LEU A 66 5.26 12.19 -2.72
CA LEU A 66 5.76 12.93 -3.88
C LEU A 66 4.83 14.08 -4.27
N ALA A 67 3.51 13.87 -4.18
CA ALA A 67 2.51 14.87 -4.51
C ALA A 67 1.17 14.53 -3.86
N VAL A 68 0.41 15.55 -3.49
CA VAL A 68 -0.96 15.41 -2.99
C VAL A 68 -1.84 16.44 -3.68
N ALA A 69 -2.97 16.00 -4.20
CA ALA A 69 -4.03 16.87 -4.70
C ALA A 69 -5.30 16.60 -3.89
N ASP A 70 -5.72 17.56 -3.10
CA ASP A 70 -6.87 17.42 -2.21
C ASP A 70 -8.04 18.24 -2.75
N ALA A 71 -9.12 17.57 -3.12
CA ALA A 71 -10.36 18.15 -3.63
C ALA A 71 -11.50 18.07 -2.62
N GLY A 72 -11.21 17.78 -1.34
CA GLY A 72 -12.18 17.67 -0.27
C GLY A 72 -12.71 16.26 -0.08
N ASP A 73 -13.56 15.81 -0.97
CA ASP A 73 -14.13 14.45 -0.96
C ASP A 73 -13.33 13.44 -1.79
N SER A 74 -12.27 13.90 -2.45
CA SER A 74 -11.35 13.07 -3.22
C SER A 74 -9.93 13.58 -3.02
N VAL A 75 -9.02 12.66 -2.73
CA VAL A 75 -7.60 12.98 -2.53
C VAL A 75 -6.77 12.06 -3.43
N ALA A 76 -5.95 12.66 -4.29
CA ALA A 76 -4.95 11.91 -5.04
C ALA A 76 -3.60 12.07 -4.35
N VAL A 77 -2.93 10.95 -4.11
CA VAL A 77 -1.60 10.95 -3.52
C VAL A 77 -0.65 10.10 -4.35
N ALA A 78 0.47 10.70 -4.73
CA ALA A 78 1.58 9.99 -5.34
C ALA A 78 2.66 9.82 -4.27
N PHE A 79 3.11 8.60 -4.07
CA PHE A 79 4.13 8.30 -3.06
C PHE A 79 5.05 7.19 -3.54
N ARG A 80 6.16 7.09 -2.86
CA ARG A 80 7.17 6.07 -3.11
C ARG A 80 7.29 5.21 -1.86
N LEU A 81 7.32 3.91 -2.06
CA LEU A 81 7.58 2.93 -1.02
C LEU A 81 8.81 2.14 -1.41
N ALA A 82 9.79 2.06 -0.50
CA ALA A 82 11.05 1.40 -0.78
C ALA A 82 11.54 0.63 0.44
N GLY A 83 12.34 -0.37 0.21
CA GLY A 83 12.95 -1.16 1.26
C GLY A 83 13.65 -2.37 0.69
N ARG A 84 14.41 -3.04 1.54
CA ARG A 84 15.05 -4.30 1.16
C ARG A 84 14.05 -5.43 1.31
N GLN A 85 13.86 -6.21 0.26
CA GLN A 85 12.91 -7.31 0.28
C GLN A 85 13.51 -8.53 1.00
N VAL A 86 12.97 -8.83 2.18
CA VAL A 86 13.40 -9.94 3.02
C VAL A 86 12.32 -11.00 3.21
N GLY A 87 11.10 -10.74 2.81
CA GLY A 87 9.98 -11.66 2.88
C GLY A 87 9.23 -11.74 1.54
N PRO A 88 8.34 -12.75 1.38
CA PRO A 88 7.56 -12.88 0.15
C PRO A 88 6.63 -11.68 -0.05
N LEU A 89 6.42 -11.30 -1.30
CA LEU A 89 5.61 -10.15 -1.67
C LEU A 89 4.68 -10.51 -2.82
N ASP A 90 3.39 -10.25 -2.66
CA ASP A 90 2.43 -10.45 -3.74
C ASP A 90 2.51 -9.31 -4.74
N THR A 91 2.62 -9.64 -6.01
CA THR A 91 2.68 -8.68 -7.12
C THR A 91 1.64 -9.05 -8.18
N PRO A 92 1.32 -8.15 -9.12
CA PRO A 92 0.42 -8.50 -10.24
C PRO A 92 0.94 -9.65 -11.11
N ALA A 93 2.25 -9.89 -11.10
CA ALA A 93 2.86 -11.01 -11.85
C ALA A 93 2.93 -12.30 -11.05
N GLY A 94 2.49 -12.28 -9.79
CA GLY A 94 2.52 -13.42 -8.89
C GLY A 94 3.31 -13.13 -7.62
N ARG A 95 3.47 -14.16 -6.79
CA ARG A 95 4.21 -14.04 -5.53
C ARG A 95 5.71 -14.04 -5.79
N LEU A 96 6.38 -12.96 -5.39
CA LEU A 96 7.81 -12.82 -5.47
C LEU A 96 8.46 -13.40 -4.20
N PRO A 97 9.31 -14.42 -4.31
CA PRO A 97 10.04 -14.94 -3.15
C PRO A 97 11.06 -13.90 -2.65
N PRO A 98 11.56 -14.03 -1.41
CA PRO A 98 12.57 -13.11 -0.90
C PRO A 98 13.81 -13.08 -1.80
N THR A 99 14.18 -11.87 -2.25
CA THR A 99 15.36 -11.69 -3.14
C THR A 99 16.55 -11.09 -2.41
N GLY A 100 16.32 -10.42 -1.27
CA GLY A 100 17.36 -9.65 -0.58
C GLY A 100 17.70 -8.34 -1.28
N GLU A 101 17.04 -8.03 -2.40
CA GLU A 101 17.30 -6.85 -3.20
C GLU A 101 16.51 -5.64 -2.70
N TRP A 102 17.03 -4.45 -2.97
CA TRP A 102 16.32 -3.22 -2.72
C TRP A 102 15.19 -3.05 -3.72
N MET A 103 13.99 -2.80 -3.18
CA MET A 103 12.81 -2.53 -3.99
C MET A 103 12.38 -1.08 -3.84
N ASP A 104 11.91 -0.49 -4.92
CA ASP A 104 11.43 0.87 -4.97
C ASP A 104 10.20 0.91 -5.88
N VAL A 105 9.04 1.19 -5.28
CA VAL A 105 7.76 1.17 -6.01
C VAL A 105 7.10 2.53 -5.89
N ARG A 106 6.72 3.11 -7.03
CA ARG A 106 5.93 4.33 -7.08
C ARG A 106 4.47 3.98 -7.20
N ILE A 107 3.64 4.64 -6.41
CA ILE A 107 2.22 4.34 -6.29
C ILE A 107 1.44 5.64 -6.40
N ILE A 108 0.30 5.58 -7.10
CA ILE A 108 -0.69 6.65 -7.08
C ILE A 108 -2.00 6.06 -6.57
N ASP A 109 -2.50 6.64 -5.48
CA ASP A 109 -3.82 6.34 -4.94
C ASP A 109 -4.75 7.51 -5.19
N VAL A 110 -5.95 7.22 -5.66
CA VAL A 110 -7.06 8.17 -5.64
C VAL A 110 -8.05 7.67 -4.59
N LEU A 111 -8.19 8.47 -3.53
CA LEU A 111 -9.01 8.14 -2.38
C LEU A 111 -10.33 8.87 -2.47
N THR A 112 -11.45 8.17 -2.31
CA THR A 112 -12.77 8.77 -2.13
C THR A 112 -13.06 8.82 -0.64
N LEU A 113 -13.46 9.98 -0.13
CA LEU A 113 -13.71 10.21 1.28
C LEU A 113 -15.18 10.40 1.56
N SER A 114 -15.65 9.92 2.70
CA SER A 114 -16.96 10.24 3.28
C SER A 114 -16.79 10.35 4.80
N ASP A 115 -17.20 11.48 5.35
CA ASP A 115 -17.07 11.76 6.79
C ASP A 115 -15.64 11.56 7.31
N GLY A 116 -14.65 11.99 6.52
CA GLY A 116 -13.24 11.93 6.89
C GLY A 116 -12.60 10.55 6.77
N ARG A 117 -13.32 9.54 6.28
CA ARG A 117 -12.80 8.19 6.08
C ARG A 117 -12.78 7.80 4.61
N VAL A 118 -11.82 6.97 4.25
CA VAL A 118 -11.68 6.44 2.89
C VAL A 118 -12.75 5.37 2.67
N THR A 119 -13.60 5.58 1.66
CA THR A 119 -14.64 4.61 1.25
C THR A 119 -14.24 3.81 0.04
N ALA A 120 -13.37 4.38 -0.80
CA ALA A 120 -12.90 3.71 -2.02
C ALA A 120 -11.48 4.16 -2.35
N ILE A 121 -10.71 3.25 -2.90
CA ILE A 121 -9.34 3.47 -3.35
C ILE A 121 -9.23 3.00 -4.78
N ARG A 122 -8.68 3.84 -5.64
CA ARG A 122 -8.17 3.44 -6.94
C ARG A 122 -6.66 3.56 -6.88
N MET A 123 -5.97 2.43 -7.06
CA MET A 123 -4.52 2.37 -6.91
C MET A 123 -3.87 1.90 -8.19
N VAL A 124 -2.82 2.60 -8.57
CA VAL A 124 -1.90 2.18 -9.65
C VAL A 124 -0.50 2.17 -9.07
N ALA A 125 0.17 1.03 -9.14
CA ALA A 125 1.54 0.88 -8.69
C ALA A 125 2.44 0.50 -9.88
N ASP A 126 3.58 1.16 -9.97
CA ASP A 126 4.58 0.85 -10.99
C ASP A 126 5.50 -0.27 -10.49
N TRP A 127 5.08 -1.49 -10.73
CA TRP A 127 5.83 -2.70 -10.35
C TRP A 127 6.96 -3.03 -11.31
N LEU A 128 6.97 -2.46 -12.51
CA LEU A 128 7.89 -2.87 -13.56
C LEU A 128 9.37 -2.72 -13.17
N PRO A 129 9.83 -1.57 -12.65
CA PRO A 129 11.22 -1.43 -12.23
C PRO A 129 11.60 -2.39 -11.10
N ALA A 130 10.71 -2.62 -10.14
CA ALA A 130 10.95 -3.51 -9.02
C ALA A 130 11.08 -4.97 -9.48
N LEU A 131 10.20 -5.42 -10.37
CA LEU A 131 10.25 -6.77 -10.92
C LEU A 131 11.49 -6.98 -11.78
N ALA A 132 11.89 -5.97 -12.55
CA ALA A 132 13.12 -6.03 -13.34
C ALA A 132 14.35 -6.12 -12.45
N ALA A 133 14.44 -5.31 -11.40
CA ALA A 133 15.54 -5.34 -10.44
C ALA A 133 15.64 -6.68 -9.70
N ALA A 134 14.50 -7.30 -9.44
CA ALA A 134 14.43 -8.62 -8.79
C ALA A 134 14.74 -9.79 -9.74
N GLY A 135 14.95 -9.52 -11.03
CA GLY A 135 15.16 -10.57 -12.03
C GLY A 135 13.90 -11.36 -12.38
N ALA A 136 12.72 -10.86 -11.96
CA ALA A 136 11.43 -11.54 -12.19
C ALA A 136 10.81 -11.20 -13.53
N LEU A 137 11.33 -10.19 -14.21
CA LEU A 137 10.83 -9.73 -15.50
C LEU A 137 11.85 -10.05 -16.58
N ARG A 138 11.37 -10.70 -17.65
CA ARG A 138 12.18 -11.02 -18.81
C ARG A 138 11.42 -10.67 -20.09
N ILE A 139 12.10 -9.97 -21.00
CA ILE A 139 11.59 -9.76 -22.34
C ILE A 139 12.12 -10.88 -23.23
N PRO A 140 11.25 -11.70 -23.83
CA PRO A 140 11.71 -12.76 -24.74
C PRO A 140 12.46 -12.18 -25.93
N GLU A 141 13.57 -12.82 -26.32
CA GLU A 141 14.26 -12.49 -27.56
C GLU A 141 13.40 -12.99 -28.73
N GLY A 142 13.15 -12.10 -29.68
CA GLY A 142 12.33 -12.38 -30.86
C GLY A 142 13.00 -13.22 -31.90
#